data_fec47fc32f5ff4892ecf07df3f06d9ed
#
_entry.id   fec47fc32f5ff4892ecf07df3f06d9ed
#
_cell.length_a   1.000
_cell.length_b   1.000
_cell.length_c   1.000
_cell.angle_alpha   90.00
_cell.angle_beta   90.00
_cell.angle_gamma   90.00
#
_symmetry.space_group_name_H-M   'P 1'
#
loop_
_entity.id
_entity.type
_entity.pdbx_description
1 polymer ?
#
loop_
_entity_poly.entity_id
_entity_poly.type
_entity_poly.pdbx_seq_one_letter_code
_entity_poly.pdbx_strand_id
1 'polypeptide(L)'
;RIDLNSFLPKKLNSSISNKLVENAINTLKKYPALHDKIEFEIIDTCYNFSLEKKKFNFLEKKEKKIYIKNLKELTNNILNPKNRILEKEIKDNKKLIKKIIIVKNTNLSHIQKIFYHIHDCKKYGTLPFAGIARCAFISKSIIDSLLDEKLLEVENFKNFNMSIKTVSKKIKNDYMNC
;
A
#
# COMPACT_ATOMS: atom_id res chain seq x y z
N ARG A 1 13.06 -6.68 -10.71
CA ARG A 1 12.77 -5.37 -11.30
C ARG A 1 11.46 -4.86 -10.73
N ILE A 2 11.49 -3.70 -10.05
CA ILE A 2 10.29 -3.06 -9.51
C ILE A 2 9.62 -2.30 -10.67
N ASP A 3 8.34 -2.54 -10.89
CA ASP A 3 7.55 -1.73 -11.81
C ASP A 3 6.97 -0.52 -11.06
N LEU A 4 7.64 0.61 -11.17
CA LEU A 4 7.24 1.86 -10.52
C LEU A 4 5.87 2.37 -10.97
N ASN A 5 5.41 1.99 -12.18
CA ASN A 5 4.07 2.34 -12.65
C ASN A 5 2.96 1.71 -11.81
N SER A 6 3.23 0.57 -11.13
CA SER A 6 2.24 -0.10 -10.28
C SER A 6 1.81 0.74 -9.08
N PHE A 7 2.63 1.70 -8.64
CA PHE A 7 2.31 2.62 -7.54
C PHE A 7 1.43 3.79 -7.97
N LEU A 8 1.38 4.10 -9.27
CA LEU A 8 0.66 5.27 -9.79
C LEU A 8 -0.82 4.97 -10.06
N PRO A 9 -1.69 6.00 -10.03
CA PRO A 9 -3.09 5.86 -10.45
C PRO A 9 -3.18 5.43 -11.92
N LYS A 10 -3.93 4.36 -12.21
CA LYS A 10 -4.07 3.81 -13.58
C LYS A 10 -4.64 4.77 -14.62
N LYS A 11 -5.42 5.77 -14.16
CA LYS A 11 -6.06 6.79 -15.03
C LYS A 11 -5.14 7.97 -15.34
N LEU A 12 -3.93 7.99 -14.76
CA LEU A 12 -2.99 9.07 -15.00
C LEU A 12 -2.44 8.96 -16.42
N ASN A 13 -2.31 10.10 -17.12
CA ASN A 13 -1.76 10.08 -18.47
C ASN A 13 -0.27 9.71 -18.46
N SER A 14 0.21 9.16 -19.58
CA SER A 14 1.57 8.66 -19.72
C SER A 14 2.65 9.72 -19.52
N SER A 15 2.40 10.98 -19.95
CA SER A 15 3.36 12.08 -19.78
C SER A 15 3.65 12.35 -18.29
N ILE A 16 2.59 12.50 -17.48
CA ILE A 16 2.74 12.73 -16.03
C ILE A 16 3.32 11.49 -15.34
N SER A 17 2.88 10.29 -15.73
CA SER A 17 3.39 9.04 -15.18
C SER A 17 4.90 8.90 -15.42
N ASN A 18 5.38 9.20 -16.64
CA ASN A 18 6.80 9.13 -16.97
C ASN A 18 7.63 10.11 -16.13
N LYS A 19 7.17 11.36 -15.95
CA LYS A 19 7.85 12.35 -15.10
C LYS A 19 7.95 11.87 -13.64
N LEU A 20 6.88 11.27 -13.11
CA LEU A 20 6.87 10.73 -11.74
C LEU A 20 7.83 9.54 -11.59
N VAL A 21 7.83 8.62 -12.55
CA VAL A 21 8.75 7.47 -12.57
C VAL A 21 10.19 7.91 -12.73
N GLU A 22 10.48 8.85 -13.61
CA GLU A 22 11.83 9.41 -13.80
C GLU A 22 12.35 10.09 -12.53
N ASN A 23 11.52 10.91 -11.88
CA ASN A 23 11.85 11.51 -10.59
C ASN A 23 12.12 10.43 -9.52
N ALA A 24 11.31 9.38 -9.46
CA ALA A 24 11.51 8.28 -8.53
C ALA A 24 12.83 7.54 -8.79
N ILE A 25 13.15 7.26 -10.05
CA ILE A 25 14.44 6.62 -10.44
C ILE A 25 15.60 7.52 -10.04
N ASN A 26 15.53 8.82 -10.29
CA ASN A 26 16.59 9.77 -9.94
C ASN A 26 16.77 9.87 -8.43
N THR A 27 15.67 9.85 -7.67
CA THR A 27 15.70 9.81 -6.21
C THR A 27 16.36 8.53 -5.69
N LEU A 28 16.02 7.37 -6.25
CA LEU A 28 16.62 6.09 -5.89
C LEU A 28 18.10 6.00 -6.25
N LYS A 29 18.52 6.58 -7.39
CA LYS A 29 19.94 6.67 -7.75
C LYS A 29 20.73 7.49 -6.72
N LYS A 30 20.14 8.56 -6.21
CA LYS A 30 20.76 9.45 -5.22
C LYS A 30 20.73 8.85 -3.81
N TYR A 31 19.65 8.14 -3.48
CA TYR A 31 19.40 7.56 -2.16
C TYR A 31 19.00 6.06 -2.27
N PRO A 32 19.97 5.15 -2.57
CA PRO A 32 19.67 3.73 -2.80
C PRO A 32 19.01 3.03 -1.60
N ALA A 33 19.26 3.52 -0.38
CA ALA A 33 18.67 2.99 0.84
C ALA A 33 17.13 3.14 0.92
N LEU A 34 16.52 3.92 0.00
CA LEU A 34 15.07 4.09 -0.06
C LEU A 34 14.35 3.05 -0.93
N HIS A 35 15.06 2.01 -1.42
CA HIS A 35 14.51 1.01 -2.34
C HIS A 35 13.35 0.20 -1.74
N ASP A 36 13.27 0.06 -0.42
CA ASP A 36 12.23 -0.61 0.34
C ASP A 36 11.15 0.33 0.91
N LYS A 37 11.26 1.64 0.60
CA LYS A 37 10.36 2.70 1.10
C LYS A 37 9.73 3.52 -0.02
N ILE A 38 9.63 2.96 -1.23
CA ILE A 38 9.17 3.69 -2.41
C ILE A 38 7.78 4.27 -2.19
N GLU A 39 6.86 3.48 -1.66
CA GLU A 39 5.47 3.85 -1.40
C GLU A 39 5.28 4.78 -0.20
N PHE A 40 6.33 5.05 0.55
CA PHE A 40 6.29 5.93 1.73
C PHE A 40 7.03 7.25 1.50
N GLU A 41 8.20 7.18 0.84
CA GLU A 41 9.16 8.28 0.80
C GLU A 41 9.28 8.90 -0.61
N ILE A 42 8.97 8.13 -1.66
CA ILE A 42 9.30 8.50 -3.04
C ILE A 42 8.07 8.80 -3.87
N ILE A 43 7.07 7.89 -3.87
CA ILE A 43 5.85 8.01 -4.65
C ILE A 43 4.64 8.09 -3.72
N ASP A 44 3.85 9.14 -3.88
CA ASP A 44 2.60 9.26 -3.15
C ASP A 44 1.56 8.28 -3.73
N THR A 45 1.17 7.27 -2.96
CA THR A 45 0.27 6.19 -3.39
C THR A 45 -1.20 6.43 -3.02
N CYS A 46 -1.47 7.44 -2.20
CA CYS A 46 -2.80 7.88 -1.79
C CYS A 46 -2.84 9.40 -1.57
N TYR A 47 -4.04 9.95 -1.53
CA TYR A 47 -4.22 11.37 -1.22
C TYR A 47 -4.07 11.64 0.28
N ASN A 48 -3.41 12.75 0.60
CA ASN A 48 -3.44 13.42 1.90
C ASN A 48 -3.43 14.94 1.70
N PHE A 49 -3.77 15.70 2.75
CA PHE A 49 -3.87 17.15 2.66
C PHE A 49 -2.52 17.85 2.44
N SER A 50 -1.41 17.24 2.88
CA SER A 50 -0.07 17.80 2.70
C SER A 50 0.35 17.89 1.23
N LEU A 51 -0.25 17.06 0.35
CA LEU A 51 0.02 17.10 -1.10
C LEU A 51 -0.35 18.42 -1.75
N GLU A 52 -1.34 19.12 -1.23
CA GLU A 52 -1.71 20.44 -1.75
C GLU A 52 -0.56 21.45 -1.55
N LYS A 53 0.14 21.36 -0.42
CA LYS A 53 1.28 22.21 -0.06
C LYS A 53 2.62 21.70 -0.64
N LYS A 54 2.72 20.40 -0.98
CA LYS A 54 3.93 19.75 -1.50
C LYS A 54 4.38 20.36 -2.84
N LYS A 55 5.67 20.69 -2.95
CA LYS A 55 6.26 21.16 -4.21
C LYS A 55 6.70 19.99 -5.07
N PHE A 56 6.22 19.94 -6.30
CA PHE A 56 6.63 18.99 -7.33
C PHE A 56 7.39 19.76 -8.42
N ASN A 57 8.69 20.01 -8.22
CA ASN A 57 9.51 20.87 -9.10
C ASN A 57 9.61 20.32 -10.54
N PHE A 58 9.30 19.04 -10.74
CA PHE A 58 9.33 18.34 -12.03
C PHE A 58 7.96 18.28 -12.72
N LEU A 59 6.89 18.78 -12.07
CA LEU A 59 5.55 18.88 -12.65
C LEU A 59 5.12 20.33 -12.82
N GLU A 60 4.44 20.62 -13.92
CA GLU A 60 3.76 21.89 -14.10
C GLU A 60 2.56 22.01 -13.14
N LYS A 61 2.12 23.26 -12.88
CA LYS A 61 0.95 23.51 -11.99
C LYS A 61 -0.31 22.75 -12.43
N LYS A 62 -0.55 22.63 -13.74
CA LYS A 62 -1.68 21.87 -14.29
C LYS A 62 -1.51 20.38 -14.06
N GLU A 63 -0.32 19.83 -14.30
CA GLU A 63 0.00 18.43 -14.11
C GLU A 63 -0.12 18.02 -12.63
N LYS A 64 0.40 18.86 -11.71
CA LYS A 64 0.21 18.67 -10.27
C LYS A 64 -1.27 18.53 -9.90
N LYS A 65 -2.13 19.44 -10.39
CA LYS A 65 -3.58 19.38 -10.13
C LYS A 65 -4.19 18.07 -10.64
N ILE A 66 -3.81 17.61 -11.83
CA ILE A 66 -4.29 16.37 -12.42
C ILE A 66 -3.83 15.18 -11.56
N TYR A 67 -2.57 15.15 -11.14
CA TYR A 67 -2.02 14.09 -10.30
C TYR A 67 -2.76 14.01 -8.96
N ILE A 68 -2.88 15.11 -8.23
CA ILE A 68 -3.60 15.17 -6.95
C ILE A 68 -5.06 14.75 -7.11
N LYS A 69 -5.74 15.21 -8.17
CA LYS A 69 -7.13 14.78 -8.45
C LYS A 69 -7.23 13.26 -8.61
N ASN A 70 -6.33 12.65 -9.38
CA ASN A 70 -6.31 11.19 -9.58
C ASN A 70 -6.03 10.42 -8.28
N LEU A 71 -5.12 10.91 -7.42
CA LEU A 71 -4.88 10.32 -6.11
C LEU A 71 -6.11 10.44 -5.20
N LYS A 72 -6.81 11.58 -5.22
CA LYS A 72 -8.03 11.80 -4.46
C LYS A 72 -9.16 10.87 -4.91
N GLU A 73 -9.35 10.73 -6.23
CA GLU A 73 -10.33 9.79 -6.79
C GLU A 73 -9.99 8.33 -6.41
N LEU A 74 -8.73 7.94 -6.50
CA LEU A 74 -8.27 6.60 -6.10
C LEU A 74 -8.54 6.34 -4.61
N THR A 75 -8.17 7.29 -3.74
CA THR A 75 -8.36 7.19 -2.29
C THR A 75 -9.85 7.11 -1.94
N ASN A 76 -10.68 7.99 -2.51
CA ASN A 76 -12.12 7.98 -2.29
C ASN A 76 -12.77 6.67 -2.79
N ASN A 77 -12.31 6.12 -3.92
CA ASN A 77 -12.80 4.85 -4.44
C ASN A 77 -12.49 3.69 -3.48
N ILE A 78 -11.32 3.68 -2.87
CA ILE A 78 -10.91 2.65 -1.90
C ILE A 78 -11.70 2.79 -0.58
N LEU A 79 -11.91 4.02 -0.11
CA LEU A 79 -12.65 4.31 1.12
C LEU A 79 -14.16 4.13 0.97
N ASN A 80 -14.69 4.12 -0.24
CA ASN A 80 -16.12 3.97 -0.46
C ASN A 80 -16.62 2.58 -0.03
N PRO A 81 -17.45 2.48 1.02
CA PRO A 81 -17.88 1.18 1.56
C PRO A 81 -18.71 0.36 0.56
N LYS A 82 -19.37 1.01 -0.41
CA LYS A 82 -20.13 0.31 -1.46
C LYS A 82 -19.21 -0.55 -2.36
N ASN A 83 -17.95 -0.18 -2.51
CA ASN A 83 -17.01 -0.91 -3.35
C ASN A 83 -16.44 -2.16 -2.67
N ARG A 84 -16.50 -2.23 -1.35
CA ARG A 84 -16.06 -3.37 -0.52
C ARG A 84 -14.65 -3.88 -0.88
N ILE A 85 -13.74 -2.97 -1.24
CA ILE A 85 -12.42 -3.33 -1.78
C ILE A 85 -11.61 -4.10 -0.74
N LEU A 86 -11.53 -3.59 0.50
CA LEU A 86 -10.78 -4.25 1.58
C LEU A 86 -11.34 -5.66 1.87
N GLU A 87 -12.65 -5.81 1.94
CA GLU A 87 -13.29 -7.11 2.18
C GLU A 87 -12.99 -8.10 1.05
N LYS A 88 -12.99 -7.64 -0.20
CA LYS A 88 -12.66 -8.45 -1.37
C LYS A 88 -11.20 -8.93 -1.29
N GLU A 89 -10.26 -8.04 -0.98
CA GLU A 89 -8.84 -8.39 -0.86
C GLU A 89 -8.62 -9.40 0.28
N ILE A 90 -9.26 -9.22 1.44
CA ILE A 90 -9.21 -10.17 2.55
C ILE A 90 -9.78 -11.54 2.13
N LYS A 91 -10.91 -11.55 1.42
CA LYS A 91 -11.54 -12.79 0.93
C LYS A 91 -10.63 -13.51 -0.07
N ASP A 92 -10.00 -12.78 -0.96
CA ASP A 92 -9.09 -13.34 -1.97
C ASP A 92 -7.82 -13.89 -1.29
N ASN A 93 -7.26 -13.20 -0.32
CA ASN A 93 -6.14 -13.71 0.47
C ASN A 93 -6.47 -15.03 1.21
N LYS A 94 -7.67 -15.13 1.81
CA LYS A 94 -8.12 -16.38 2.45
C LYS A 94 -8.24 -17.57 1.48
N LYS A 95 -8.39 -17.33 0.18
CA LYS A 95 -8.41 -18.41 -0.84
C LYS A 95 -7.04 -19.07 -0.98
N LEU A 96 -5.94 -18.36 -0.70
CA LEU A 96 -4.60 -18.93 -0.82
C LEU A 96 -4.44 -20.22 0.00
N ILE A 97 -4.90 -20.22 1.24
CA ILE A 97 -4.82 -21.40 2.13
C ILE A 97 -5.53 -22.60 1.48
N LYS A 98 -6.74 -22.39 0.95
CA LYS A 98 -7.50 -23.45 0.27
C LYS A 98 -6.76 -23.96 -0.96
N LYS A 99 -6.14 -23.07 -1.75
CA LYS A 99 -5.35 -23.42 -2.94
C LYS A 99 -4.12 -24.25 -2.59
N ILE A 100 -3.40 -23.88 -1.53
CA ILE A 100 -2.24 -24.63 -1.03
C ILE A 100 -2.65 -26.06 -0.69
N ILE A 101 -3.76 -26.26 0.03
CA ILE A 101 -4.26 -27.57 0.43
C ILE A 101 -4.64 -28.40 -0.83
N ILE A 102 -5.33 -27.80 -1.80
CA ILE A 102 -5.70 -28.48 -3.04
C ILE A 102 -4.46 -28.98 -3.77
N VAL A 103 -3.49 -28.11 -4.03
CA VAL A 103 -2.25 -28.45 -4.75
C VAL A 103 -1.45 -29.52 -4.01
N LYS A 104 -1.36 -29.43 -2.67
CA LYS A 104 -0.68 -30.43 -1.83
C LYS A 104 -1.26 -31.84 -2.02
N ASN A 105 -2.58 -31.96 -2.15
CA ASN A 105 -3.29 -33.24 -2.25
C ASN A 105 -3.45 -33.75 -3.69
N THR A 106 -2.81 -33.13 -4.70
CA THR A 106 -2.80 -33.62 -6.07
C THR A 106 -1.66 -34.61 -6.32
N ASN A 107 -1.81 -35.46 -7.33
CA ASN A 107 -0.74 -36.34 -7.83
C ASN A 107 0.22 -35.66 -8.81
N LEU A 108 0.34 -34.33 -8.77
CA LEU A 108 1.27 -33.57 -9.58
C LEU A 108 2.72 -33.81 -9.15
N SER A 109 3.65 -33.70 -10.10
CA SER A 109 5.09 -33.73 -9.79
C SER A 109 5.48 -32.52 -8.92
N HIS A 110 6.60 -32.61 -8.21
CA HIS A 110 7.09 -31.51 -7.36
C HIS A 110 7.25 -30.19 -8.12
N ILE A 111 7.77 -30.24 -9.36
CA ILE A 111 7.97 -29.07 -10.21
C ILE A 111 6.61 -28.43 -10.56
N GLN A 112 5.61 -29.23 -10.91
CA GLN A 112 4.26 -28.72 -11.18
C GLN A 112 3.62 -28.11 -9.93
N LYS A 113 3.78 -28.73 -8.74
CA LYS A 113 3.31 -28.15 -7.48
C LYS A 113 3.96 -26.80 -7.18
N ILE A 114 5.28 -26.69 -7.39
CA ILE A 114 6.00 -25.40 -7.24
C ILE A 114 5.42 -24.34 -8.17
N PHE A 115 5.20 -24.67 -9.45
CA PHE A 115 4.62 -23.77 -10.42
C PHE A 115 3.24 -23.26 -9.99
N TYR A 116 2.34 -24.16 -9.55
CA TYR A 116 1.03 -23.75 -9.07
C TYR A 116 1.10 -22.94 -7.76
N HIS A 117 1.98 -23.27 -6.84
CA HIS A 117 2.16 -22.50 -5.61
C HIS A 117 2.65 -21.08 -5.90
N ILE A 118 3.62 -20.90 -6.82
CA ILE A 118 4.10 -19.57 -7.22
C ILE A 118 2.97 -18.77 -7.88
N HIS A 119 2.21 -19.39 -8.80
CA HIS A 119 1.07 -18.75 -9.45
C HIS A 119 0.00 -18.31 -8.45
N ASP A 120 -0.41 -19.21 -7.55
CA ASP A 120 -1.43 -18.94 -6.55
C ASP A 120 -0.95 -17.91 -5.51
N CYS A 121 0.32 -17.95 -5.12
CA CYS A 121 0.94 -16.94 -4.26
C CYS A 121 0.88 -15.53 -4.90
N LYS A 122 1.21 -15.39 -6.18
CA LYS A 122 1.09 -14.11 -6.89
C LYS A 122 -0.35 -13.61 -6.91
N LYS A 123 -1.31 -14.49 -7.23
CA LYS A 123 -2.71 -14.12 -7.46
C LYS A 123 -3.50 -13.88 -6.17
N TYR A 124 -3.32 -14.75 -5.18
CA TYR A 124 -4.12 -14.76 -3.94
C TYR A 124 -3.32 -14.33 -2.70
N GLY A 125 -2.02 -14.22 -2.81
CA GLY A 125 -1.13 -13.72 -1.75
C GLY A 125 -0.69 -12.28 -2.03
N THR A 126 0.26 -12.10 -2.93
CA THR A 126 0.94 -10.82 -3.15
C THR A 126 -0.01 -9.71 -3.61
N LEU A 127 -0.89 -10.00 -4.56
CA LEU A 127 -1.80 -9.00 -5.11
C LEU A 127 -2.83 -8.50 -4.06
N PRO A 128 -3.58 -9.37 -3.36
CA PRO A 128 -4.46 -8.94 -2.28
C PRO A 128 -3.71 -8.27 -1.12
N PHE A 129 -2.51 -8.75 -0.76
CA PHE A 129 -1.69 -8.13 0.26
C PHE A 129 -1.36 -6.67 -0.09
N ALA A 130 -0.97 -6.39 -1.34
CA ALA A 130 -0.70 -5.03 -1.79
C ALA A 130 -1.95 -4.12 -1.69
N GLY A 131 -3.14 -4.66 -1.98
CA GLY A 131 -4.42 -3.96 -1.79
C GLY A 131 -4.70 -3.63 -0.33
N ILE A 132 -4.51 -4.59 0.58
CA ILE A 132 -4.67 -4.41 2.03
C ILE A 132 -3.65 -3.38 2.56
N ALA A 133 -2.38 -3.49 2.15
CA ALA A 133 -1.33 -2.56 2.54
C ALA A 133 -1.66 -1.12 2.12
N ARG A 134 -2.22 -0.93 0.91
CA ARG A 134 -2.67 0.40 0.46
C ARG A 134 -3.78 0.97 1.35
N CYS A 135 -4.71 0.14 1.82
CA CYS A 135 -5.72 0.60 2.79
C CYS A 135 -5.07 1.08 4.11
N ALA A 136 -4.04 0.37 4.58
CA ALA A 136 -3.28 0.78 5.77
C ALA A 136 -2.52 2.10 5.54
N PHE A 137 -1.93 2.31 4.35
CA PHE A 137 -1.26 3.57 3.99
C PHE A 137 -2.25 4.74 3.95
N ILE A 138 -3.45 4.53 3.40
CA ILE A 138 -4.51 5.55 3.41
C ILE A 138 -4.88 5.90 4.85
N SER A 139 -5.10 4.90 5.72
CA SER A 139 -5.43 5.13 7.13
C SER A 139 -4.33 5.92 7.85
N LYS A 140 -3.07 5.52 7.66
CA LYS A 140 -1.93 6.26 8.22
C LYS A 140 -1.88 7.70 7.72
N SER A 141 -2.03 7.91 6.42
CA SER A 141 -1.99 9.23 5.80
C SER A 141 -3.09 10.17 6.29
N ILE A 142 -4.30 9.64 6.56
CA ILE A 142 -5.39 10.41 7.15
C ILE A 142 -5.06 10.78 8.61
N ILE A 143 -4.57 9.82 9.39
CA ILE A 143 -4.19 10.07 10.78
C ILE A 143 -3.08 11.12 10.87
N ASP A 144 -2.03 11.00 10.05
CA ASP A 144 -0.95 11.98 10.00
C ASP A 144 -1.50 13.39 9.67
N SER A 145 -2.42 13.49 8.70
CA SER A 145 -3.06 14.77 8.36
C SER A 145 -3.90 15.35 9.51
N LEU A 146 -4.59 14.50 10.28
CA LEU A 146 -5.37 14.95 11.44
C LEU A 146 -4.47 15.44 12.58
N LEU A 147 -3.31 14.81 12.76
CA LEU A 147 -2.30 15.24 13.74
C LEU A 147 -1.66 16.57 13.31
N ASP A 148 -1.30 16.72 12.04
CA ASP A 148 -0.68 17.93 11.47
C ASP A 148 -1.61 19.15 11.57
N GLU A 149 -2.90 18.95 11.32
CA GLU A 149 -3.94 19.99 11.44
C GLU A 149 -4.45 20.16 12.89
N LYS A 150 -3.87 19.45 13.87
CA LYS A 150 -4.24 19.49 15.31
C LYS A 150 -5.71 19.14 15.59
N LEU A 151 -6.33 18.36 14.71
CA LEU A 151 -7.69 17.82 14.88
C LEU A 151 -7.71 16.54 15.69
N LEU A 152 -6.55 15.88 15.83
CA LEU A 152 -6.34 14.72 16.68
C LEU A 152 -5.15 14.99 17.60
N GLU A 153 -5.34 14.77 18.88
CA GLU A 153 -4.26 14.88 19.86
C GLU A 153 -3.33 13.68 19.82
N VAL A 154 -2.02 13.90 19.95
CA VAL A 154 -1.00 12.84 19.93
C VAL A 154 -1.25 11.80 21.00
N GLU A 155 -1.71 12.20 22.18
CA GLU A 155 -2.00 11.30 23.30
C GLU A 155 -3.18 10.38 22.99
N ASN A 156 -4.25 10.90 22.40
CA ASN A 156 -5.40 10.10 21.95
C ASN A 156 -4.99 9.07 20.89
N PHE A 157 -4.11 9.47 19.96
CA PHE A 157 -3.56 8.54 18.95
C PHE A 157 -2.68 7.45 19.59
N LYS A 158 -1.83 7.79 20.56
CA LYS A 158 -1.02 6.80 21.29
C LYS A 158 -1.92 5.80 22.03
N ASN A 159 -2.95 6.29 22.73
CA ASN A 159 -3.90 5.45 23.45
C ASN A 159 -4.65 4.51 22.51
N PHE A 160 -5.09 5.01 21.34
CA PHE A 160 -5.68 4.19 20.30
C PHE A 160 -4.71 3.09 19.82
N ASN A 161 -3.46 3.42 19.48
CA ASN A 161 -2.47 2.44 19.06
C ASN A 161 -2.18 1.39 20.13
N MET A 162 -2.14 1.80 21.41
CA MET A 162 -1.98 0.88 22.52
C MET A 162 -3.19 -0.05 22.73
N SER A 163 -4.38 0.35 22.29
CA SER A 163 -5.58 -0.49 22.37
C SER A 163 -5.60 -1.60 21.33
N ILE A 164 -4.86 -1.42 20.20
CA ILE A 164 -4.85 -2.41 19.10
C ILE A 164 -4.11 -3.67 19.54
N LYS A 165 -4.79 -4.81 19.45
CA LYS A 165 -4.19 -6.13 19.72
C LYS A 165 -3.38 -6.60 18.51
N THR A 166 -2.07 -6.47 18.55
CA THR A 166 -1.16 -6.94 17.51
C THR A 166 -0.41 -8.19 17.96
N VAL A 167 0.07 -9.00 16.98
CA VAL A 167 0.93 -10.16 17.26
C VAL A 167 2.20 -9.73 18.00
N SER A 168 2.83 -8.63 17.59
CA SER A 168 4.02 -8.10 18.27
C SER A 168 3.75 -7.74 19.74
N LYS A 169 2.58 -7.17 20.03
CA LYS A 169 2.17 -6.88 21.41
C LYS A 169 1.94 -8.15 22.22
N LYS A 170 1.34 -9.17 21.60
CA LYS A 170 1.16 -10.47 22.24
C LYS A 170 2.52 -11.09 22.58
N ILE A 171 3.44 -11.16 21.62
CA ILE A 171 4.80 -11.70 21.82
C ILE A 171 5.51 -10.95 22.95
N LYS A 172 5.44 -9.60 22.96
CA LYS A 172 6.05 -8.79 24.02
C LYS A 172 5.44 -9.11 25.39
N ASN A 173 4.13 -9.23 25.49
CA ASN A 173 3.46 -9.56 26.74
C ASN A 173 3.81 -10.97 27.19
N ASP A 174 3.84 -11.94 26.29
CA ASP A 174 4.22 -13.32 26.59
C ASP A 174 5.67 -13.38 27.12
N TYR A 175 6.60 -12.62 26.51
CA TYR A 175 7.97 -12.51 26.99
C TYR A 175 8.12 -11.85 28.36
N MET A 176 7.31 -10.81 28.65
CA MET A 176 7.36 -10.12 29.96
C MET A 176 6.70 -10.91 31.08
N ASN A 177 5.90 -11.92 30.77
CA ASN A 177 5.22 -12.79 31.73
C ASN A 177 5.93 -14.15 31.95
N CYS A 178 7.08 -14.37 31.31
CA CYS A 178 8.00 -15.50 31.57
C CYS A 178 9.06 -15.12 32.59
#